data_7214e194b1abf14fd862c05145b77063
#
_entry.id   7214e194b1abf14fd862c05145b77063
#
_cell.length_a   1.000
_cell.length_b   1.000
_cell.length_c   1.000
_cell.angle_alpha   90.00
_cell.angle_beta   90.00
_cell.angle_gamma   90.00
#
_symmetry.space_group_name_H-M   'P 1'
#
loop_
_entity.id
_entity.type
_entity.pdbx_description
1 polymer ?
#
loop_
_entity_poly.entity_id
_entity_poly.type
_entity_poly.pdbx_seq_one_letter_code
_entity_poly.pdbx_strand_id
1 'polypeptide(L)'
;MTEHDELLQIILDSDSFADYPPGFQEKYAIMECLSEQKGIITFLVQDPEGKNHVAKCYERSLWSITDNSGILEGLCHKGLPKHTESFENEKMLVTVREYIEGQPLDRYAAENELSSAEITRICVEICDILAYLHHRDEPIIHRDIKPQNIIIGPGGSVYLIDFDIARVYRSGHDTDTVFFGTLAYAPPEQYGFSQTDARTDIYSLGILLRFLLTGSTKENKNVKLYRPLAKIIRKCTGFAPRDRFSDVSQVRKALLSANPGSQALRLTCLILCGAAVICALCCGGVCLYRHLTYSPFREDAVPAFMSDAERVADAVAYMKDKYETAIFDEAENTSTVGDLRAVLTELYGLDRDYVYGINEDMPQESDAYFLPWGWDDGQTLDRDIAVYAAVKVHDPAIVADWSSLKDDNGFYPGVRVAAAFAEKYGITEGANHPGDIPLGEMAVIFANTDRVFEAAETE
;
A
#
# COMPACT_ATOMS: atom_id res chain seq x y z
N MET A 1 -44.42 -6.05 13.68
CA MET A 1 -43.89 -7.02 12.74
C MET A 1 -42.88 -6.28 11.90
N THR A 2 -41.64 -6.71 11.91
CA THR A 2 -40.61 -6.11 11.08
C THR A 2 -40.69 -6.68 9.67
N GLU A 3 -40.11 -6.02 8.68
CA GLU A 3 -40.05 -6.53 7.28
C GLU A 3 -39.43 -7.94 7.22
N HIS A 4 -38.51 -8.25 8.15
CA HIS A 4 -37.90 -9.56 8.32
C HIS A 4 -38.85 -10.61 8.91
N ASP A 5 -39.79 -10.22 9.80
CA ASP A 5 -40.79 -11.14 10.34
C ASP A 5 -41.82 -11.57 9.26
N GLU A 6 -42.20 -10.63 8.40
CA GLU A 6 -43.08 -10.91 7.26
C GLU A 6 -42.43 -11.86 6.25
N LEU A 7 -41.13 -11.62 5.96
CA LEU A 7 -40.33 -12.44 5.06
C LEU A 7 -40.15 -13.87 5.61
N LEU A 8 -39.86 -13.99 6.91
CA LEU A 8 -39.76 -15.28 7.60
C LEU A 8 -41.08 -16.07 7.47
N GLN A 9 -42.24 -15.42 7.69
CA GLN A 9 -43.53 -16.05 7.56
C GLN A 9 -43.81 -16.54 6.12
N ILE A 10 -43.44 -15.71 5.12
CA ILE A 10 -43.58 -16.08 3.71
C ILE A 10 -42.70 -17.30 3.37
N ILE A 11 -41.46 -17.36 3.87
CA ILE A 11 -40.56 -18.50 3.63
C ILE A 11 -41.08 -19.77 4.30
N LEU A 12 -41.53 -19.68 5.54
CA LEU A 12 -42.04 -20.83 6.30
C LEU A 12 -43.40 -21.35 5.75
N ASP A 13 -44.24 -20.45 5.22
CA ASP A 13 -45.57 -20.80 4.66
C ASP A 13 -45.48 -21.21 3.19
N SER A 14 -44.30 -21.05 2.54
CA SER A 14 -44.11 -21.39 1.13
C SER A 14 -43.70 -22.84 0.94
N ASP A 15 -44.10 -23.45 -0.20
CA ASP A 15 -43.61 -24.77 -0.65
C ASP A 15 -42.06 -24.80 -0.75
N SER A 16 -41.40 -23.63 -0.74
CA SER A 16 -39.96 -23.53 -0.82
C SER A 16 -39.24 -24.03 0.44
N PHE A 17 -39.87 -24.04 1.63
CA PHE A 17 -39.25 -24.62 2.82
C PHE A 17 -39.08 -26.14 2.72
N ALA A 18 -39.95 -26.80 1.95
CA ALA A 18 -39.84 -28.24 1.64
C ALA A 18 -38.55 -28.57 0.82
N ASP A 19 -37.92 -27.55 0.21
CA ASP A 19 -36.70 -27.72 -0.58
C ASP A 19 -35.46 -27.83 0.29
N TYR A 20 -35.54 -27.49 1.59
CA TYR A 20 -34.41 -27.58 2.51
C TYR A 20 -34.09 -29.04 2.90
N PRO A 21 -32.84 -29.40 3.21
CA PRO A 21 -32.47 -30.76 3.63
C PRO A 21 -33.27 -31.20 4.87
N PRO A 22 -33.91 -32.41 4.84
CA PRO A 22 -34.75 -32.89 5.97
C PRO A 22 -34.05 -32.88 7.32
N GLY A 23 -32.75 -33.29 7.38
CA GLY A 23 -31.99 -33.29 8.62
C GLY A 23 -31.77 -31.89 9.21
N PHE A 24 -31.75 -30.86 8.38
CA PHE A 24 -31.74 -29.48 8.86
C PHE A 24 -33.08 -29.08 9.47
N GLN A 25 -34.18 -29.37 8.76
CA GLN A 25 -35.52 -29.04 9.20
C GLN A 25 -35.91 -29.76 10.51
N GLU A 26 -35.46 -31.01 10.70
CA GLU A 26 -35.72 -31.81 11.90
C GLU A 26 -34.94 -31.32 13.12
N LYS A 27 -33.76 -30.74 12.89
CA LYS A 27 -32.84 -30.39 13.97
C LYS A 27 -32.90 -28.92 14.39
N TYR A 28 -33.16 -28.01 13.47
CA TYR A 28 -33.09 -26.58 13.74
C TYR A 28 -34.41 -25.85 13.56
N ALA A 29 -34.81 -25.11 14.59
CA ALA A 29 -35.90 -24.15 14.49
C ALA A 29 -35.41 -22.82 13.91
N ILE A 30 -36.06 -22.33 12.86
CA ILE A 30 -35.72 -21.00 12.29
C ILE A 30 -36.38 -19.95 13.19
N MET A 31 -35.54 -19.00 13.68
CA MET A 31 -35.92 -17.93 14.59
C MET A 31 -36.11 -16.61 13.85
N GLU A 32 -35.22 -16.30 12.91
CA GLU A 32 -35.18 -15.02 12.22
C GLU A 32 -34.46 -15.16 10.88
N CYS A 33 -34.89 -14.39 9.86
CA CYS A 33 -34.14 -14.21 8.61
C CYS A 33 -33.20 -13.04 8.77
N LEU A 34 -31.88 -13.31 8.84
CA LEU A 34 -30.85 -12.28 9.03
C LEU A 34 -30.50 -11.55 7.73
N SER A 35 -30.56 -12.26 6.58
CA SER A 35 -30.34 -11.66 5.27
C SER A 35 -30.86 -12.58 4.17
N GLU A 36 -31.36 -11.97 3.08
CA GLU A 36 -31.68 -12.63 1.83
C GLU A 36 -30.93 -11.94 0.68
N GLN A 37 -30.23 -12.74 -0.07
CA GLN A 37 -29.59 -12.32 -1.31
C GLN A 37 -29.91 -13.38 -2.37
N LYS A 38 -29.82 -13.01 -3.62
CA LYS A 38 -30.15 -13.86 -4.75
C LYS A 38 -29.59 -15.29 -4.61
N GLY A 39 -30.42 -16.24 -4.21
CA GLY A 39 -30.07 -17.66 -4.04
C GLY A 39 -29.28 -17.99 -2.76
N ILE A 40 -29.10 -17.04 -1.84
CA ILE A 40 -28.47 -17.25 -0.54
C ILE A 40 -29.34 -16.63 0.55
N ILE A 41 -29.74 -17.45 1.53
CA ILE A 41 -30.52 -16.97 2.68
C ILE A 41 -29.76 -17.32 3.95
N THR A 42 -29.68 -16.38 4.88
CA THR A 42 -29.03 -16.56 6.19
C THR A 42 -30.05 -16.46 7.30
N PHE A 43 -30.16 -17.51 8.12
CA PHE A 43 -31.08 -17.57 9.24
C PHE A 43 -30.34 -17.57 10.59
N LEU A 44 -30.96 -16.96 11.58
CA LEU A 44 -30.75 -17.30 12.97
C LEU A 44 -31.58 -18.55 13.25
N VAL A 45 -30.94 -19.60 13.73
CA VAL A 45 -31.59 -20.86 14.05
C VAL A 45 -31.25 -21.30 15.47
N GLN A 46 -32.12 -22.12 16.06
CA GLN A 46 -31.93 -22.67 17.41
C GLN A 46 -31.94 -24.20 17.35
N ASP A 47 -30.98 -24.81 18.05
CA ASP A 47 -30.95 -26.27 18.20
C ASP A 47 -31.88 -26.74 19.30
N PRO A 48 -32.10 -28.09 19.47
CA PRO A 48 -33.01 -28.63 20.48
C PRO A 48 -32.64 -28.29 21.93
N GLU A 49 -31.37 -27.94 22.17
CA GLU A 49 -30.88 -27.51 23.48
C GLU A 49 -31.12 -26.01 23.74
N GLY A 50 -31.69 -25.29 22.78
CA GLY A 50 -32.01 -23.87 22.87
C GLY A 50 -30.82 -22.97 22.57
N LYS A 51 -29.74 -23.51 21.98
CA LYS A 51 -28.57 -22.72 21.60
C LYS A 51 -28.74 -22.12 20.20
N ASN A 52 -28.38 -20.87 20.09
CA ASN A 52 -28.46 -20.15 18.81
C ASN A 52 -27.25 -20.48 17.89
N HIS A 53 -27.56 -20.62 16.60
CA HIS A 53 -26.63 -20.82 15.51
C HIS A 53 -27.00 -19.93 14.32
N VAL A 54 -26.09 -19.81 13.36
CA VAL A 54 -26.36 -19.17 12.07
C VAL A 54 -26.34 -20.26 10.99
N ALA A 55 -27.44 -20.40 10.28
CA ALA A 55 -27.55 -21.28 9.12
C ALA A 55 -27.50 -20.44 7.84
N LYS A 56 -26.58 -20.77 6.95
CA LYS A 56 -26.47 -20.14 5.62
C LYS A 56 -26.83 -21.15 4.57
N CYS A 57 -27.85 -20.82 3.79
CA CYS A 57 -28.53 -21.70 2.87
C CYS A 57 -28.27 -21.25 1.45
N TYR A 58 -27.72 -22.12 0.61
CA TYR A 58 -27.33 -21.82 -0.77
C TYR A 58 -28.14 -22.70 -1.73
N GLU A 59 -28.71 -22.08 -2.77
CA GLU A 59 -29.28 -22.84 -3.88
C GLU A 59 -28.18 -23.60 -4.63
N ARG A 60 -28.50 -24.83 -5.08
CA ARG A 60 -27.57 -25.68 -5.83
C ARG A 60 -27.02 -25.05 -7.10
N SER A 61 -27.77 -24.17 -7.72
CA SER A 61 -27.34 -23.38 -8.89
C SER A 61 -26.09 -22.53 -8.63
N LEU A 62 -25.82 -22.21 -7.36
CA LEU A 62 -24.67 -21.42 -6.92
C LEU A 62 -23.45 -22.26 -6.47
N TRP A 63 -23.54 -23.58 -6.49
CA TRP A 63 -22.48 -24.47 -5.97
C TRP A 63 -21.14 -24.31 -6.68
N SER A 64 -21.14 -24.03 -7.97
CA SER A 64 -19.87 -23.73 -8.68
C SER A 64 -19.18 -22.46 -8.18
N ILE A 65 -19.91 -21.60 -7.47
CA ILE A 65 -19.44 -20.36 -6.87
C ILE A 65 -19.07 -20.60 -5.39
N THR A 66 -19.73 -21.58 -4.74
CA THR A 66 -19.61 -21.89 -3.31
C THR A 66 -18.76 -23.14 -3.02
N ASP A 67 -17.82 -23.52 -3.88
CA ASP A 67 -16.84 -24.60 -3.61
C ASP A 67 -16.03 -24.36 -2.30
N ASN A 68 -16.35 -23.26 -1.64
CA ASN A 68 -15.77 -22.77 -0.38
C ASN A 68 -16.62 -23.09 0.86
N SER A 69 -17.77 -23.78 0.72
CA SER A 69 -18.68 -24.06 1.85
C SER A 69 -18.01 -24.84 2.99
N GLY A 70 -16.99 -25.64 2.67
CA GLY A 70 -16.16 -26.38 3.64
C GLY A 70 -14.97 -25.59 4.22
N ILE A 71 -14.76 -24.33 3.82
CA ILE A 71 -13.56 -23.58 4.30
C ILE A 71 -13.54 -23.45 5.83
N LEU A 72 -14.71 -23.29 6.47
CA LEU A 72 -14.79 -23.20 7.93
C LEU A 72 -14.54 -24.54 8.63
N GLU A 73 -14.66 -25.68 7.93
CA GLU A 73 -14.40 -26.98 8.49
C GLU A 73 -12.91 -27.08 8.90
N GLY A 74 -12.69 -27.48 10.16
CA GLY A 74 -11.33 -27.61 10.71
C GLY A 74 -10.61 -26.28 11.01
N LEU A 75 -11.29 -25.11 10.87
CA LEU A 75 -10.75 -23.86 11.39
C LEU A 75 -11.03 -23.78 12.90
N CYS A 76 -9.97 -23.50 13.67
CA CYS A 76 -10.06 -23.30 15.11
C CYS A 76 -9.24 -22.08 15.52
N HIS A 77 -9.92 -20.93 15.61
CA HIS A 77 -9.34 -19.67 16.07
C HIS A 77 -10.37 -18.89 16.86
N LYS A 78 -9.93 -18.23 17.96
CA LYS A 78 -10.82 -17.49 18.86
C LYS A 78 -11.64 -16.37 18.22
N GLY A 79 -11.18 -15.84 17.11
CA GLY A 79 -11.85 -14.78 16.32
C GLY A 79 -12.60 -15.30 15.09
N LEU A 80 -12.85 -16.61 15.00
CA LEU A 80 -13.65 -17.22 13.94
C LEU A 80 -14.82 -17.98 14.54
N PRO A 81 -16.02 -17.94 13.92
CA PRO A 81 -17.13 -18.80 14.32
C PRO A 81 -16.77 -20.25 14.05
N LYS A 82 -17.13 -21.15 14.97
CA LYS A 82 -16.95 -22.60 14.77
C LYS A 82 -17.96 -23.11 13.77
N HIS A 83 -17.49 -23.91 12.81
CA HIS A 83 -18.39 -24.73 12.01
C HIS A 83 -19.06 -25.78 12.92
N THR A 84 -20.37 -25.95 12.76
CA THR A 84 -21.14 -26.95 13.52
C THR A 84 -21.38 -28.17 12.66
N GLU A 85 -22.03 -28.00 11.54
CA GLU A 85 -22.36 -29.08 10.59
C GLU A 85 -22.87 -28.51 9.26
N SER A 86 -22.96 -29.38 8.26
CA SER A 86 -23.55 -29.05 6.95
C SER A 86 -24.59 -30.09 6.54
N PHE A 87 -25.60 -29.63 5.84
CA PHE A 87 -26.66 -30.45 5.27
C PHE A 87 -26.78 -30.18 3.79
N GLU A 88 -27.00 -31.21 2.99
CA GLU A 88 -27.20 -31.02 1.55
C GLU A 88 -28.27 -31.97 0.99
N ASN A 89 -28.89 -31.53 -0.08
CA ASN A 89 -29.74 -32.34 -0.93
C ASN A 89 -29.60 -31.92 -2.39
N GLU A 90 -30.51 -32.35 -3.28
CA GLU A 90 -30.44 -32.00 -4.70
C GLU A 90 -30.63 -30.51 -5.00
N LYS A 91 -31.24 -29.73 -4.10
CA LYS A 91 -31.65 -28.33 -4.30
C LYS A 91 -30.84 -27.36 -3.48
N MET A 92 -30.44 -27.70 -2.25
CA MET A 92 -29.88 -26.79 -1.27
C MET A 92 -28.64 -27.37 -0.59
N LEU A 93 -27.73 -26.48 -0.27
CA LEU A 93 -26.65 -26.70 0.72
C LEU A 93 -26.91 -25.76 1.89
N VAL A 94 -26.88 -26.29 3.11
CA VAL A 94 -27.04 -25.53 4.35
C VAL A 94 -25.78 -25.73 5.19
N THR A 95 -25.09 -24.66 5.54
CA THR A 95 -23.96 -24.68 6.46
C THR A 95 -24.37 -24.02 7.77
N VAL A 96 -24.16 -24.72 8.89
CA VAL A 96 -24.48 -24.23 10.22
C VAL A 96 -23.21 -23.92 10.99
N ARG A 97 -23.17 -22.74 11.57
CA ARG A 97 -22.04 -22.27 12.37
C ARG A 97 -22.49 -21.64 13.70
N GLU A 98 -21.56 -21.49 14.61
CA GLU A 98 -21.73 -20.77 15.86
C GLU A 98 -22.34 -19.38 15.63
N TYR A 99 -23.36 -19.04 16.40
CA TYR A 99 -23.84 -17.67 16.52
C TYR A 99 -22.89 -16.87 17.40
N ILE A 100 -22.36 -15.77 16.84
CA ILE A 100 -21.50 -14.85 17.60
C ILE A 100 -22.39 -13.75 18.13
N GLU A 101 -22.53 -13.71 19.46
CA GLU A 101 -23.20 -12.60 20.13
C GLU A 101 -22.39 -11.32 19.98
N GLY A 102 -23.03 -10.24 19.54
CA GLY A 102 -22.35 -8.96 19.33
C GLY A 102 -22.99 -8.12 18.23
N GLN A 103 -22.26 -7.13 17.79
CA GLN A 103 -22.72 -6.14 16.84
C GLN A 103 -21.75 -6.02 15.66
N PRO A 104 -22.23 -5.91 14.40
CA PRO A 104 -21.36 -5.60 13.26
C PRO A 104 -20.60 -4.30 13.48
N LEU A 105 -19.35 -4.29 13.04
CA LEU A 105 -18.41 -3.17 13.29
C LEU A 105 -18.87 -1.84 12.68
N ASP A 106 -19.61 -1.85 11.58
CA ASP A 106 -20.20 -0.62 11.01
C ASP A 106 -21.21 0.02 11.95
N ARG A 107 -22.10 -0.78 12.51
CA ARG A 107 -23.09 -0.33 13.50
C ARG A 107 -22.40 0.06 14.82
N TYR A 108 -21.48 -0.77 15.29
CA TYR A 108 -20.69 -0.50 16.47
C TYR A 108 -19.93 0.84 16.37
N ALA A 109 -19.30 1.10 15.23
CA ALA A 109 -18.57 2.36 14.98
C ALA A 109 -19.50 3.58 14.79
N ALA A 110 -20.74 3.37 14.36
CA ALA A 110 -21.74 4.44 14.24
C ALA A 110 -22.32 4.85 15.60
N GLU A 111 -22.42 3.90 16.53
CA GLU A 111 -23.02 4.11 17.87
C GLU A 111 -21.97 4.50 18.93
N ASN A 112 -20.67 4.30 18.66
CA ASN A 112 -19.58 4.55 19.58
C ASN A 112 -18.49 5.43 18.95
N GLU A 113 -18.02 6.43 19.69
CA GLU A 113 -16.83 7.21 19.29
C GLU A 113 -15.55 6.37 19.53
N LEU A 114 -15.09 5.68 18.51
CA LEU A 114 -13.90 4.86 18.61
C LEU A 114 -12.64 5.71 18.70
N SER A 115 -11.85 5.53 19.74
CA SER A 115 -10.52 6.11 19.82
C SER A 115 -9.56 5.46 18.83
N SER A 116 -8.53 6.19 18.39
CA SER A 116 -7.47 5.61 17.53
C SER A 116 -6.80 4.38 18.15
N ALA A 117 -6.77 4.28 19.48
CA ALA A 117 -6.23 3.12 20.20
C ALA A 117 -7.14 1.90 20.04
N GLU A 118 -8.46 2.07 20.18
CA GLU A 118 -9.45 0.99 19.98
C GLU A 118 -9.48 0.52 18.52
N ILE A 119 -9.49 1.47 17.56
CA ILE A 119 -9.39 1.15 16.13
C ILE A 119 -8.13 0.33 15.85
N THR A 120 -6.99 0.74 16.42
CA THR A 120 -5.73 0.02 16.30
C THR A 120 -5.83 -1.38 16.89
N ARG A 121 -6.43 -1.53 18.08
CA ARG A 121 -6.64 -2.82 18.73
C ARG A 121 -7.49 -3.75 17.86
N ILE A 122 -8.64 -3.26 17.38
CA ILE A 122 -9.52 -4.02 16.48
C ILE A 122 -8.76 -4.50 15.24
N CYS A 123 -8.02 -3.60 14.58
CA CYS A 123 -7.24 -3.96 13.39
C CYS A 123 -6.11 -4.95 13.71
N VAL A 124 -5.51 -4.89 14.89
CA VAL A 124 -4.49 -5.87 15.34
C VAL A 124 -5.12 -7.25 15.52
N GLU A 125 -6.31 -7.35 16.12
CA GLU A 125 -7.02 -8.63 16.26
C GLU A 125 -7.42 -9.21 14.90
N ILE A 126 -7.86 -8.36 13.96
CA ILE A 126 -8.10 -8.79 12.58
C ILE A 126 -6.81 -9.31 11.92
N CYS A 127 -5.66 -8.64 12.15
CA CYS A 127 -4.37 -9.15 11.67
C CYS A 127 -4.05 -10.54 12.25
N ASP A 128 -4.38 -10.81 13.51
CA ASP A 128 -4.15 -12.13 14.13
C ASP A 128 -5.02 -13.20 13.47
N ILE A 129 -6.29 -12.90 13.19
CA ILE A 129 -7.21 -13.80 12.46
C ILE A 129 -6.68 -14.07 11.05
N LEU A 130 -6.32 -13.01 10.30
CA LEU A 130 -5.80 -13.14 8.94
C LEU A 130 -4.47 -13.88 8.91
N ALA A 131 -3.58 -13.68 9.88
CA ALA A 131 -2.34 -14.43 9.98
C ALA A 131 -2.59 -15.93 10.15
N TYR A 132 -3.58 -16.30 10.99
CA TYR A 132 -3.99 -17.68 11.14
C TYR A 132 -4.49 -18.29 9.81
N LEU A 133 -5.27 -17.54 9.02
CA LEU A 133 -5.78 -18.00 7.72
C LEU A 133 -4.68 -18.10 6.67
N HIS A 134 -3.82 -17.08 6.58
CA HIS A 134 -2.80 -16.96 5.54
C HIS A 134 -1.60 -17.91 5.72
N HIS A 135 -1.27 -18.28 6.97
CA HIS A 135 -0.11 -19.12 7.28
C HIS A 135 -0.43 -20.61 7.39
N ARG A 136 -1.59 -21.04 6.92
CA ARG A 136 -1.93 -22.47 6.83
C ARG A 136 -1.15 -23.13 5.69
N ASP A 137 -1.03 -24.45 5.71
CA ASP A 137 -0.46 -25.25 4.62
C ASP A 137 -1.17 -24.98 3.28
N GLU A 138 -2.50 -24.84 3.34
CA GLU A 138 -3.33 -24.29 2.28
C GLU A 138 -3.83 -22.90 2.73
N PRO A 139 -3.18 -21.81 2.28
CA PRO A 139 -3.54 -20.46 2.69
C PRO A 139 -4.96 -20.10 2.25
N ILE A 140 -5.74 -19.53 3.15
CA ILE A 140 -7.11 -19.07 2.89
C ILE A 140 -7.09 -17.56 2.80
N ILE A 141 -7.55 -17.01 1.67
CA ILE A 141 -7.71 -15.58 1.43
C ILE A 141 -9.19 -15.25 1.60
N HIS A 142 -9.52 -14.31 2.48
CA HIS A 142 -10.91 -14.00 2.85
C HIS A 142 -11.65 -13.21 1.76
N ARG A 143 -10.99 -12.22 1.14
CA ARG A 143 -11.44 -11.42 -0.02
C ARG A 143 -12.61 -10.47 0.21
N ASP A 144 -13.25 -10.46 1.41
CA ASP A 144 -14.33 -9.53 1.74
C ASP A 144 -14.19 -8.95 3.16
N ILE A 145 -13.01 -8.39 3.45
CA ILE A 145 -12.77 -7.69 4.71
C ILE A 145 -13.47 -6.34 4.67
N LYS A 146 -14.55 -6.21 5.43
CA LYS A 146 -15.36 -5.00 5.57
C LYS A 146 -16.03 -4.95 6.94
N PRO A 147 -16.54 -3.78 7.40
CA PRO A 147 -17.12 -3.65 8.73
C PRO A 147 -18.30 -4.59 9.01
N GLN A 148 -19.13 -4.88 7.98
CA GLN A 148 -20.30 -5.77 8.09
C GLN A 148 -19.91 -7.22 8.39
N ASN A 149 -18.73 -7.63 7.98
CA ASN A 149 -18.19 -8.99 8.17
C ASN A 149 -17.35 -9.14 9.44
N ILE A 150 -17.35 -8.12 10.30
CA ILE A 150 -16.63 -8.12 11.57
C ILE A 150 -17.63 -7.89 12.69
N ILE A 151 -17.68 -8.80 13.67
CA ILE A 151 -18.54 -8.68 14.86
C ILE A 151 -17.67 -8.25 16.03
N ILE A 152 -18.15 -7.23 16.75
CA ILE A 152 -17.61 -6.86 18.07
C ILE A 152 -18.50 -7.54 19.12
N GLY A 153 -17.95 -8.55 19.76
CA GLY A 153 -18.61 -9.32 20.81
C GLY A 153 -18.42 -8.76 22.19
N PRO A 154 -18.96 -9.45 23.22
CA PRO A 154 -18.80 -9.06 24.62
C PRO A 154 -17.34 -8.87 25.01
N GLY A 155 -17.07 -7.82 25.80
CA GLY A 155 -15.71 -7.49 26.19
C GLY A 155 -14.84 -6.91 25.09
N GLY A 156 -15.42 -6.59 23.92
CA GLY A 156 -14.72 -6.01 22.78
C GLY A 156 -13.94 -7.02 21.94
N SER A 157 -14.22 -8.32 22.08
CA SER A 157 -13.62 -9.38 21.23
C SER A 157 -14.02 -9.22 19.78
N VAL A 158 -13.11 -9.53 18.86
CA VAL A 158 -13.28 -9.33 17.43
C VAL A 158 -13.43 -10.68 16.73
N TYR A 159 -14.48 -10.81 15.92
CA TYR A 159 -14.76 -11.99 15.11
C TYR A 159 -14.88 -11.61 13.64
N LEU A 160 -14.25 -12.41 12.78
CA LEU A 160 -14.39 -12.31 11.33
C LEU A 160 -15.38 -13.38 10.86
N ILE A 161 -16.42 -12.95 10.15
CA ILE A 161 -17.48 -13.80 9.65
C ILE A 161 -17.58 -13.69 8.14
N ASP A 162 -18.37 -14.58 7.53
CA ASP A 162 -18.72 -14.57 6.10
C ASP A 162 -17.57 -14.92 5.15
N PHE A 163 -17.45 -16.20 4.84
CA PHE A 163 -16.43 -16.81 3.98
C PHE A 163 -16.92 -17.14 2.57
N ASP A 164 -18.03 -16.56 2.11
CA ASP A 164 -18.68 -16.90 0.82
C ASP A 164 -17.75 -16.80 -0.38
N ILE A 165 -16.93 -15.78 -0.39
CA ILE A 165 -15.98 -15.54 -1.48
C ILE A 165 -14.54 -15.79 -1.08
N ALA A 166 -14.32 -16.39 0.09
CA ALA A 166 -12.99 -16.82 0.51
C ALA A 166 -12.44 -17.87 -0.45
N ARG A 167 -11.13 -17.99 -0.54
CA ARG A 167 -10.47 -18.93 -1.46
C ARG A 167 -9.23 -19.54 -0.85
N VAL A 168 -9.05 -20.83 -1.07
CA VAL A 168 -7.77 -21.50 -0.85
C VAL A 168 -6.81 -21.10 -1.96
N TYR A 169 -5.67 -20.51 -1.59
CA TYR A 169 -4.64 -20.09 -2.54
C TYR A 169 -3.89 -21.30 -3.09
N ARG A 170 -3.84 -21.43 -4.42
CA ARG A 170 -3.05 -22.47 -5.12
C ARG A 170 -2.14 -21.79 -6.14
N SER A 171 -0.82 -21.94 -5.99
CA SER A 171 0.14 -21.36 -6.94
C SER A 171 -0.02 -21.99 -8.34
N GLY A 172 -0.02 -21.14 -9.39
CA GLY A 172 -0.05 -21.58 -10.78
C GLY A 172 -1.44 -21.67 -11.43
N HIS A 173 -2.50 -21.21 -10.77
CA HIS A 173 -3.80 -21.00 -11.39
C HIS A 173 -3.92 -19.57 -11.94
N ASP A 174 -4.44 -19.47 -13.17
CA ASP A 174 -4.67 -18.21 -13.86
C ASP A 174 -5.75 -17.34 -13.20
N THR A 175 -5.79 -16.07 -13.57
CA THR A 175 -6.63 -14.97 -13.13
C THR A 175 -8.02 -15.35 -12.57
N ASP A 176 -8.44 -14.69 -11.49
CA ASP A 176 -9.82 -14.70 -11.02
C ASP A 176 -10.72 -14.10 -12.12
N THR A 177 -11.52 -14.94 -12.77
CA THR A 177 -12.30 -14.57 -13.97
C THR A 177 -13.59 -13.81 -13.67
N VAL A 178 -13.98 -13.66 -12.40
CA VAL A 178 -15.22 -13.01 -11.96
C VAL A 178 -14.95 -12.10 -10.77
N PHE A 179 -15.50 -10.88 -10.82
CA PHE A 179 -15.48 -9.96 -9.68
C PHE A 179 -16.34 -10.50 -8.53
N PHE A 180 -15.73 -10.68 -7.38
CA PHE A 180 -16.40 -10.96 -6.12
C PHE A 180 -15.91 -9.98 -5.06
N GLY A 181 -16.83 -9.38 -4.30
CA GLY A 181 -16.51 -8.52 -3.17
C GLY A 181 -17.26 -7.19 -3.17
N THR A 182 -17.01 -6.43 -2.12
CA THR A 182 -17.63 -5.12 -1.93
C THR A 182 -16.74 -4.04 -2.58
N LEU A 183 -17.21 -3.44 -3.68
CA LEU A 183 -16.49 -2.45 -4.51
C LEU A 183 -15.64 -1.44 -3.72
N ALA A 184 -16.18 -0.93 -2.61
CA ALA A 184 -15.51 0.10 -1.82
C ALA A 184 -14.28 -0.39 -1.03
N TYR A 185 -14.10 -1.71 -0.86
CA TYR A 185 -13.03 -2.33 -0.08
C TYR A 185 -12.13 -3.24 -0.92
N ALA A 186 -12.57 -3.62 -2.12
CA ALA A 186 -11.89 -4.58 -2.99
C ALA A 186 -10.66 -3.95 -3.66
N PRO A 187 -9.50 -4.64 -3.68
CA PRO A 187 -8.33 -4.19 -4.40
C PRO A 187 -8.46 -4.38 -5.91
N PRO A 188 -7.59 -3.71 -6.71
CA PRO A 188 -7.64 -3.78 -8.17
C PRO A 188 -7.59 -5.20 -8.75
N GLU A 189 -6.81 -6.11 -8.18
CA GLU A 189 -6.68 -7.49 -8.65
C GLU A 189 -7.98 -8.29 -8.55
N GLN A 190 -8.89 -7.96 -7.64
CA GLN A 190 -10.21 -8.62 -7.56
C GLN A 190 -11.12 -8.31 -8.74
N TYR A 191 -10.80 -7.30 -9.55
CA TYR A 191 -11.54 -6.97 -10.78
C TYR A 191 -11.13 -7.83 -11.98
N GLY A 192 -10.39 -8.93 -11.78
CA GLY A 192 -10.05 -9.89 -12.83
C GLY A 192 -8.71 -9.61 -13.53
N PHE A 193 -7.89 -8.70 -13.00
CA PHE A 193 -6.60 -8.34 -13.58
C PHE A 193 -5.44 -9.27 -13.18
N SER A 194 -5.57 -9.96 -12.03
CA SER A 194 -4.55 -10.91 -11.57
C SER A 194 -5.10 -11.87 -10.52
N GLN A 195 -4.32 -12.91 -10.16
CA GLN A 195 -4.67 -13.83 -9.09
C GLN A 195 -4.62 -13.10 -7.74
N THR A 196 -5.67 -13.31 -6.90
CA THR A 196 -5.70 -12.83 -5.52
C THR A 196 -4.78 -13.66 -4.62
N ASP A 197 -4.06 -13.00 -3.70
CA ASP A 197 -3.23 -13.61 -2.66
C ASP A 197 -3.46 -12.94 -1.29
N ALA A 198 -2.68 -13.29 -0.28
CA ALA A 198 -2.79 -12.74 1.07
C ALA A 198 -2.76 -11.20 1.13
N ARG A 199 -2.14 -10.55 0.15
CA ARG A 199 -2.04 -9.09 0.05
C ARG A 199 -3.36 -8.44 -0.38
N THR A 200 -4.30 -9.20 -0.92
CA THR A 200 -5.68 -8.79 -1.18
C THR A 200 -6.38 -8.39 0.13
N ASP A 201 -6.30 -9.23 1.16
CA ASP A 201 -6.88 -8.93 2.47
C ASP A 201 -6.16 -7.77 3.17
N ILE A 202 -4.85 -7.61 2.94
CA ILE A 202 -4.08 -6.46 3.45
C ILE A 202 -4.60 -5.14 2.87
N TYR A 203 -4.95 -5.11 1.59
CA TYR A 203 -5.55 -3.92 0.98
C TYR A 203 -6.89 -3.56 1.63
N SER A 204 -7.79 -4.54 1.73
CA SER A 204 -9.11 -4.35 2.32
C SER A 204 -9.03 -3.92 3.79
N LEU A 205 -8.08 -4.47 4.56
CA LEU A 205 -7.77 -4.03 5.92
C LEU A 205 -7.27 -2.56 5.96
N GLY A 206 -6.48 -2.13 4.98
CA GLY A 206 -6.05 -0.74 4.85
C GLY A 206 -7.21 0.22 4.60
N ILE A 207 -8.18 -0.17 3.75
CA ILE A 207 -9.42 0.59 3.51
C ILE A 207 -10.29 0.60 4.77
N LEU A 208 -10.43 -0.53 5.46
CA LEU A 208 -11.16 -0.62 6.72
C LEU A 208 -10.57 0.32 7.79
N LEU A 209 -9.25 0.31 7.97
CA LEU A 209 -8.56 1.22 8.89
C LEU A 209 -8.82 2.69 8.53
N ARG A 210 -8.78 3.04 7.25
CA ARG A 210 -9.14 4.39 6.77
C ARG A 210 -10.57 4.73 7.14
N PHE A 211 -11.51 3.84 6.84
CA PHE A 211 -12.93 4.04 7.12
C PHE A 211 -13.18 4.28 8.62
N LEU A 212 -12.60 3.46 9.48
CA LEU A 212 -12.78 3.62 10.94
C LEU A 212 -12.19 4.94 11.47
N LEU A 213 -11.12 5.45 10.87
CA LEU A 213 -10.46 6.69 11.28
C LEU A 213 -11.11 7.95 10.69
N THR A 214 -11.81 7.86 9.56
CA THR A 214 -12.26 9.04 8.79
C THR A 214 -13.74 9.04 8.45
N GLY A 215 -14.45 7.93 8.68
CA GLY A 215 -15.83 7.71 8.21
C GLY A 215 -15.95 7.48 6.71
N SER A 216 -14.83 7.37 5.96
CA SER A 216 -14.84 7.24 4.50
C SER A 216 -13.83 6.21 4.01
N THR A 217 -14.22 5.42 2.99
CA THR A 217 -13.29 4.53 2.27
C THR A 217 -12.42 5.29 1.26
N LYS A 218 -12.83 6.49 0.85
CA LYS A 218 -12.08 7.34 -0.09
C LYS A 218 -11.07 8.21 0.66
N GLU A 219 -9.95 8.47 0.01
CA GLU A 219 -8.97 9.41 0.54
C GLU A 219 -9.55 10.83 0.57
N ASN A 220 -9.37 11.49 1.71
CA ASN A 220 -9.77 12.88 1.88
C ASN A 220 -8.57 13.69 2.39
N LYS A 221 -7.97 14.48 1.51
CA LYS A 221 -6.78 15.31 1.81
C LYS A 221 -7.03 16.34 2.94
N ASN A 222 -8.28 16.68 3.23
CA ASN A 222 -8.63 17.64 4.27
C ASN A 222 -8.63 17.00 5.68
N VAL A 223 -8.61 15.67 5.80
CA VAL A 223 -8.57 14.96 7.08
C VAL A 223 -7.13 14.70 7.48
N LYS A 224 -6.66 15.37 8.52
CA LYS A 224 -5.31 15.15 9.07
C LYS A 224 -5.30 13.87 9.92
N LEU A 225 -4.83 12.80 9.34
CA LEU A 225 -4.57 11.56 10.05
C LEU A 225 -3.24 11.63 10.84
N TYR A 226 -3.17 10.85 11.93
CA TYR A 226 -1.92 10.62 12.63
C TYR A 226 -0.90 9.97 11.68
N ARG A 227 0.24 10.65 11.45
CA ARG A 227 1.22 10.27 10.42
C ARG A 227 1.60 8.77 10.37
N PRO A 228 1.86 8.08 11.50
CA PRO A 228 2.16 6.65 11.45
C PRO A 228 1.02 5.80 10.89
N LEU A 229 -0.25 6.08 11.27
CA LEU A 229 -1.41 5.35 10.74
C LEU A 229 -1.64 5.68 9.26
N ALA A 230 -1.45 6.94 8.85
CA ALA A 230 -1.53 7.33 7.44
C ALA A 230 -0.51 6.59 6.56
N LYS A 231 0.74 6.40 7.05
CA LYS A 231 1.75 5.60 6.35
C LYS A 231 1.35 4.12 6.22
N ILE A 232 0.75 3.55 7.28
CA ILE A 232 0.27 2.16 7.25
C ILE A 232 -0.84 2.01 6.22
N ILE A 233 -1.85 2.91 6.24
CA ILE A 233 -2.95 2.90 5.28
C ILE A 233 -2.39 2.97 3.85
N ARG A 234 -1.53 3.95 3.54
CA ARG A 234 -0.94 4.11 2.22
C ARG A 234 -0.21 2.86 1.76
N LYS A 235 0.60 2.24 2.63
CA LYS A 235 1.31 1.01 2.28
C LYS A 235 0.38 -0.20 2.13
N CYS A 236 -0.69 -0.31 2.92
CA CYS A 236 -1.68 -1.38 2.73
C CYS A 236 -2.42 -1.22 1.41
N THR A 237 -2.76 0.02 1.02
CA THR A 237 -3.60 0.32 -0.14
C THR A 237 -2.81 0.63 -1.41
N GLY A 238 -1.55 0.20 -1.50
CA GLY A 238 -0.75 0.25 -2.73
C GLY A 238 -1.49 -0.42 -3.90
N PHE A 239 -1.41 0.19 -5.09
CA PHE A 239 -2.14 -0.30 -6.27
C PHE A 239 -1.70 -1.73 -6.60
N ALA A 240 -0.41 -1.94 -6.84
CA ALA A 240 0.11 -3.27 -7.10
C ALA A 240 0.33 -4.03 -5.77
N PRO A 241 0.04 -5.35 -5.70
CA PRO A 241 0.28 -6.15 -4.49
C PRO A 241 1.74 -6.10 -3.99
N ARG A 242 2.72 -5.91 -4.87
CA ARG A 242 4.16 -5.78 -4.51
C ARG A 242 4.46 -4.53 -3.68
N ASP A 243 3.66 -3.45 -3.82
CA ASP A 243 3.88 -2.18 -3.12
C ASP A 243 3.32 -2.20 -1.70
N ARG A 244 2.56 -3.25 -1.37
CA ARG A 244 1.95 -3.44 -0.05
C ARG A 244 2.93 -4.12 0.92
N PHE A 245 2.47 -4.31 2.15
CA PHE A 245 3.14 -5.25 3.04
C PHE A 245 3.06 -6.66 2.45
N SER A 246 4.16 -7.40 2.50
CA SER A 246 4.22 -8.77 1.98
C SER A 246 3.47 -9.79 2.84
N ASP A 247 3.22 -9.44 4.11
CA ASP A 247 2.59 -10.30 5.10
C ASP A 247 1.80 -9.49 6.12
N VAL A 248 0.66 -10.01 6.56
CA VAL A 248 -0.22 -9.33 7.52
C VAL A 248 0.43 -9.15 8.89
N SER A 249 1.40 -10.00 9.27
CA SER A 249 2.16 -9.86 10.51
C SER A 249 3.02 -8.58 10.52
N GLN A 250 3.45 -8.11 9.35
CA GLN A 250 4.13 -6.81 9.22
C GLN A 250 3.16 -5.65 9.47
N VAL A 251 1.91 -5.75 8.96
CA VAL A 251 0.85 -4.76 9.25
C VAL A 251 0.59 -4.70 10.75
N ARG A 252 0.42 -5.86 11.39
CA ARG A 252 0.26 -5.98 12.83
C ARG A 252 1.39 -5.29 13.61
N LYS A 253 2.63 -5.59 13.25
CA LYS A 253 3.81 -4.97 13.88
C LYS A 253 3.83 -3.45 13.71
N ALA A 254 3.47 -2.96 12.52
CA ALA A 254 3.39 -1.54 12.23
C ALA A 254 2.29 -0.86 13.08
N LEU A 255 1.10 -1.46 13.18
CA LEU A 255 -0.02 -0.96 14.00
C LEU A 255 0.35 -0.88 15.48
N LEU A 256 0.94 -1.94 16.05
CA LEU A 256 1.43 -1.95 17.43
C LEU A 256 2.49 -0.87 17.68
N SER A 257 3.34 -0.61 16.68
CA SER A 257 4.37 0.42 16.75
C SER A 257 3.81 1.84 16.62
N ALA A 258 2.66 1.99 15.96
CA ALA A 258 1.97 3.28 15.79
C ALA A 258 1.10 3.68 16.99
N ASN A 259 0.88 2.78 17.97
CA ASN A 259 0.07 3.10 19.13
C ASN A 259 0.73 4.24 19.96
N PRO A 260 0.00 5.35 20.25
CA PRO A 260 0.53 6.47 21.02
C PRO A 260 1.09 6.09 22.39
N GLY A 261 0.51 5.10 23.05
CA GLY A 261 0.99 4.58 24.34
C GLY A 261 2.38 3.92 24.25
N SER A 262 2.67 3.22 23.13
CA SER A 262 3.99 2.64 22.89
C SER A 262 5.02 3.70 22.51
N GLN A 263 4.59 4.83 21.94
CA GLN A 263 5.48 5.95 21.60
C GLN A 263 5.82 6.80 22.82
N ALA A 264 4.88 7.01 23.75
CA ALA A 264 5.18 7.66 25.02
C ALA A 264 6.24 6.87 25.81
N LEU A 265 6.13 5.54 25.84
CA LEU A 265 7.14 4.66 26.46
C LEU A 265 8.47 4.68 25.69
N ARG A 266 8.45 4.71 24.35
CA ARG A 266 9.66 4.86 23.53
C ARG A 266 10.28 6.25 23.67
N LEU A 267 9.46 7.30 23.77
CA LEU A 267 9.95 8.66 23.98
C LEU A 267 10.58 8.82 25.37
N THR A 268 9.99 8.24 26.40
CA THR A 268 10.59 8.19 27.76
C THR A 268 11.85 7.33 27.77
N CYS A 269 11.89 6.19 27.11
CA CYS A 269 13.13 5.42 26.95
C CYS A 269 14.17 6.17 26.12
N LEU A 270 13.78 6.86 25.05
CA LEU A 270 14.69 7.70 24.25
C LEU A 270 15.20 8.92 25.03
N ILE A 271 14.38 9.54 25.86
CA ILE A 271 14.78 10.63 26.76
C ILE A 271 15.72 10.10 27.83
N LEU A 272 15.46 8.94 28.42
CA LEU A 272 16.35 8.31 29.41
C LEU A 272 17.65 7.80 28.77
N CYS A 273 17.60 7.21 27.58
CA CYS A 273 18.78 6.85 26.81
C CYS A 273 19.52 8.11 26.33
N GLY A 274 18.81 9.15 25.91
CA GLY A 274 19.40 10.45 25.53
C GLY A 274 20.07 11.15 26.71
N ALA A 275 19.46 11.10 27.90
CA ALA A 275 20.08 11.60 29.13
C ALA A 275 21.33 10.78 29.53
N ALA A 276 21.31 9.46 29.35
CA ALA A 276 22.48 8.59 29.56
C ALA A 276 23.58 8.85 28.50
N VAL A 277 23.19 9.12 27.25
CA VAL A 277 24.10 9.50 26.16
C VAL A 277 24.65 10.92 26.38
N ILE A 278 23.84 11.87 26.86
CA ILE A 278 24.32 13.22 27.22
C ILE A 278 25.29 13.15 28.41
N CYS A 279 25.06 12.30 29.40
CA CYS A 279 26.04 12.01 30.46
C CYS A 279 27.33 11.37 29.93
N ALA A 280 27.25 10.46 28.95
CA ALA A 280 28.39 9.88 28.27
C ALA A 280 29.12 10.90 27.35
N LEU A 281 28.36 11.86 26.76
CA LEU A 281 28.88 12.92 25.89
C LEU A 281 29.50 14.07 26.65
N CYS A 282 29.15 14.32 27.90
CA CYS A 282 29.93 15.20 28.80
C CYS A 282 31.35 14.65 29.05
N CYS A 283 31.52 13.33 28.85
CA CYS A 283 32.84 12.66 28.92
C CYS A 283 33.54 12.42 27.56
N GLY A 284 32.83 12.59 26.42
CA GLY A 284 33.33 12.27 25.09
C GLY A 284 32.84 13.19 23.96
N GLY A 285 32.57 14.44 24.27
CA GLY A 285 31.74 15.38 23.50
C GLY A 285 32.20 15.87 22.12
N VAL A 286 33.29 15.37 21.56
CA VAL A 286 33.79 15.88 20.27
C VAL A 286 33.50 14.96 19.08
N CYS A 287 33.36 13.66 19.27
CA CYS A 287 33.14 12.71 18.15
C CYS A 287 31.71 12.67 17.61
N LEU A 288 30.68 12.86 18.44
CA LEU A 288 29.30 12.69 18.00
C LEU A 288 28.75 13.92 17.24
N TYR A 289 29.18 15.11 17.61
CA TYR A 289 28.87 16.36 16.88
C TYR A 289 29.39 16.31 15.45
N ARG A 290 30.60 15.75 15.27
CA ARG A 290 31.19 15.52 13.96
C ARG A 290 30.41 14.52 13.11
N HIS A 291 29.82 13.50 13.74
CA HIS A 291 29.07 12.44 13.04
C HIS A 291 27.64 12.85 12.64
N LEU A 292 27.01 13.75 13.38
CA LEU A 292 25.66 14.26 13.11
C LEU A 292 25.63 15.43 12.11
N THR A 293 26.79 16.09 11.91
CA THR A 293 26.95 17.17 10.92
C THR A 293 27.81 16.74 9.73
N TYR A 294 28.28 15.49 9.72
CA TYR A 294 29.07 14.97 8.63
C TYR A 294 28.19 14.78 7.40
N SER A 295 28.44 15.59 6.40
CA SER A 295 27.99 15.37 5.04
C SER A 295 29.12 14.69 4.28
N PRO A 296 28.90 13.55 3.64
CA PRO A 296 29.90 12.93 2.80
C PRO A 296 30.21 13.80 1.57
N PHE A 297 29.35 14.78 1.27
CA PHE A 297 29.52 15.68 0.14
C PHE A 297 30.31 16.92 0.56
N ARG A 298 31.32 17.23 -0.22
CA ARG A 298 32.24 18.36 0.02
C ARG A 298 31.86 19.55 -0.85
N GLU A 299 31.73 20.73 -0.24
CA GLU A 299 31.44 21.97 -0.96
C GLU A 299 32.61 22.41 -1.85
N ASP A 300 33.85 21.93 -1.56
CA ASP A 300 35.08 22.22 -2.34
C ASP A 300 35.38 21.15 -3.39
N ALA A 301 34.49 20.19 -3.61
CA ALA A 301 34.67 19.16 -4.64
C ALA A 301 34.58 19.74 -6.07
N VAL A 302 33.79 20.80 -6.24
CA VAL A 302 33.67 21.50 -7.52
C VAL A 302 34.77 22.53 -7.65
N PRO A 303 35.57 22.55 -8.75
CA PRO A 303 36.61 23.53 -8.96
C PRO A 303 36.09 24.97 -9.00
N ALA A 304 36.82 25.92 -8.46
CA ALA A 304 36.53 27.34 -8.57
C ALA A 304 37.08 27.89 -9.89
N PHE A 305 36.20 28.46 -10.70
CA PHE A 305 36.57 29.05 -12.00
C PHE A 305 36.43 30.57 -11.99
N MET A 306 37.22 31.26 -12.84
CA MET A 306 37.16 32.71 -12.98
C MET A 306 36.10 33.18 -13.99
N SER A 307 35.68 32.32 -14.91
CA SER A 307 34.68 32.61 -15.93
C SER A 307 33.80 31.40 -16.28
N ASP A 308 32.62 31.66 -16.83
CA ASP A 308 31.73 30.61 -17.33
C ASP A 308 32.34 29.78 -18.46
N ALA A 309 33.16 30.41 -19.32
CA ALA A 309 33.85 29.71 -20.40
C ALA A 309 34.88 28.70 -19.88
N GLU A 310 35.65 29.04 -18.82
CA GLU A 310 36.56 28.12 -18.18
C GLU A 310 35.83 26.95 -17.53
N ARG A 311 34.69 27.20 -16.89
CA ARG A 311 33.85 26.21 -16.24
C ARG A 311 33.30 25.19 -17.25
N VAL A 312 32.77 25.67 -18.38
CA VAL A 312 32.28 24.81 -19.45
C VAL A 312 33.42 24.00 -20.10
N ALA A 313 34.58 24.62 -20.39
CA ALA A 313 35.69 23.93 -20.99
C ALA A 313 36.25 22.83 -20.10
N ASP A 314 36.37 23.07 -18.79
CA ASP A 314 36.80 22.08 -17.81
C ASP A 314 35.78 20.91 -17.69
N ALA A 315 34.52 21.21 -17.62
CA ALA A 315 33.48 20.20 -17.52
C ALA A 315 33.42 19.31 -18.77
N VAL A 316 33.46 19.88 -19.96
CA VAL A 316 33.52 19.14 -21.23
C VAL A 316 34.76 18.26 -21.28
N ALA A 317 35.92 18.78 -20.87
CA ALA A 317 37.18 18.01 -20.81
C ALA A 317 37.09 16.85 -19.83
N TYR A 318 36.49 17.06 -18.65
CA TYR A 318 36.25 16.02 -17.64
C TYR A 318 35.35 14.92 -18.17
N MET A 319 34.19 15.28 -18.77
CA MET A 319 33.24 14.31 -19.32
C MET A 319 33.85 13.50 -20.47
N LYS A 320 34.63 14.14 -21.34
CA LYS A 320 35.35 13.45 -22.42
C LYS A 320 36.40 12.48 -21.91
N ASP A 321 37.15 12.85 -20.92
CA ASP A 321 38.21 12.01 -20.32
C ASP A 321 37.61 10.81 -19.59
N LYS A 322 36.59 11.07 -18.78
CA LYS A 322 35.97 10.03 -17.94
C LYS A 322 35.15 9.03 -18.74
N TYR A 323 34.37 9.49 -19.73
CA TYR A 323 33.39 8.67 -20.44
C TYR A 323 33.73 8.42 -21.92
N GLU A 324 34.87 8.93 -22.40
CA GLU A 324 35.32 8.82 -23.81
C GLU A 324 34.23 9.27 -24.82
N THR A 325 33.44 10.31 -24.48
CA THR A 325 32.28 10.78 -25.21
C THR A 325 32.53 12.00 -26.08
N ALA A 326 31.79 12.13 -27.18
CA ALA A 326 31.71 13.31 -28.04
C ALA A 326 30.38 14.08 -27.91
N ILE A 327 29.49 13.66 -27.01
CA ILE A 327 28.15 14.26 -26.85
C ILE A 327 28.22 15.77 -26.63
N PHE A 328 29.24 16.25 -25.91
CA PHE A 328 29.40 17.66 -25.56
C PHE A 328 30.32 18.46 -26.51
N ASP A 329 30.61 17.95 -27.72
CA ASP A 329 31.52 18.61 -28.66
C ASP A 329 30.99 19.96 -29.18
N GLU A 330 29.69 20.13 -29.26
CA GLU A 330 29.02 21.36 -29.68
C GLU A 330 28.39 22.09 -28.49
N ALA A 331 29.23 22.42 -27.50
CA ALA A 331 28.83 22.95 -26.19
C ALA A 331 27.97 24.24 -26.23
N GLU A 332 27.97 24.97 -27.36
CA GLU A 332 27.19 26.20 -27.55
C GLU A 332 25.75 25.93 -28.00
N ASN A 333 25.46 24.72 -28.51
CA ASN A 333 24.10 24.36 -28.93
C ASN A 333 23.15 24.25 -27.72
N THR A 334 21.88 24.59 -27.95
CA THR A 334 20.82 24.37 -26.96
C THR A 334 20.63 22.87 -26.75
N SER A 335 20.67 22.40 -25.52
CA SER A 335 20.45 21.00 -25.18
C SER A 335 18.97 20.63 -25.32
N THR A 336 18.74 19.38 -25.70
CA THR A 336 17.43 18.81 -25.90
C THR A 336 17.18 17.64 -24.94
N VAL A 337 15.94 17.19 -24.87
CA VAL A 337 15.57 15.96 -24.14
C VAL A 337 16.28 14.75 -24.76
N GLY A 338 16.51 14.75 -26.07
CA GLY A 338 17.30 13.73 -26.76
C GLY A 338 18.75 13.66 -26.27
N ASP A 339 19.41 14.82 -26.10
CA ASP A 339 20.78 14.89 -25.55
C ASP A 339 20.83 14.35 -24.12
N LEU A 340 19.86 14.72 -23.27
CA LEU A 340 19.77 14.19 -21.90
C LEU A 340 19.57 12.66 -21.89
N ARG A 341 18.71 12.13 -22.75
CA ARG A 341 18.51 10.68 -22.89
C ARG A 341 19.78 9.98 -23.36
N ALA A 342 20.55 10.58 -24.29
CA ALA A 342 21.84 10.07 -24.72
C ALA A 342 22.83 10.00 -23.56
N VAL A 343 22.95 11.07 -22.77
CA VAL A 343 23.78 11.10 -21.55
C VAL A 343 23.38 9.96 -20.61
N LEU A 344 22.11 9.82 -20.27
CA LEU A 344 21.63 8.82 -19.33
C LEU A 344 21.88 7.37 -19.80
N THR A 345 21.68 7.10 -21.10
CA THR A 345 21.84 5.75 -21.66
C THR A 345 23.29 5.42 -22.00
N GLU A 346 24.03 6.35 -22.64
CA GLU A 346 25.38 6.08 -23.15
C GLU A 346 26.47 6.26 -22.09
N LEU A 347 26.34 7.26 -21.21
CA LEU A 347 27.37 7.52 -20.21
C LEU A 347 27.09 6.81 -18.89
N TYR A 348 25.84 6.81 -18.44
CA TYR A 348 25.45 6.21 -17.15
C TYR A 348 24.85 4.82 -17.27
N GLY A 349 24.70 4.28 -18.50
CA GLY A 349 24.30 2.90 -18.75
C GLY A 349 22.88 2.55 -18.31
N LEU A 350 21.97 3.52 -18.20
CA LEU A 350 20.58 3.25 -17.88
C LEU A 350 19.90 2.51 -19.03
N ASP A 351 18.94 1.65 -18.66
CA ASP A 351 18.16 0.91 -19.63
C ASP A 351 17.38 1.86 -20.58
N ARG A 352 17.50 1.62 -21.88
CA ARG A 352 16.91 2.49 -22.90
C ARG A 352 15.40 2.56 -22.78
N ASP A 353 14.72 1.43 -22.55
CA ASP A 353 13.26 1.40 -22.45
C ASP A 353 12.78 2.16 -21.21
N TYR A 354 13.57 2.13 -20.15
CA TYR A 354 13.34 2.88 -18.92
C TYR A 354 13.50 4.40 -19.12
N VAL A 355 14.52 4.83 -19.87
CA VAL A 355 14.79 6.26 -20.12
C VAL A 355 13.85 6.83 -21.19
N TYR A 356 13.59 6.07 -22.26
CA TYR A 356 12.79 6.50 -23.41
C TYR A 356 11.29 6.26 -23.25
N GLY A 357 10.86 5.45 -22.29
CA GLY A 357 9.45 5.14 -22.09
C GLY A 357 8.81 4.40 -23.27
N ILE A 358 9.54 3.48 -23.94
CA ILE A 358 9.11 2.84 -25.18
C ILE A 358 8.25 1.60 -24.96
N ASN A 359 8.16 1.09 -23.72
CA ASN A 359 7.46 -0.15 -23.44
C ASN A 359 5.94 0.09 -23.33
N GLU A 360 5.18 -0.28 -24.39
CA GLU A 360 3.72 -0.12 -24.48
C GLU A 360 2.95 -0.90 -23.41
N ASP A 361 3.57 -1.91 -22.78
CA ASP A 361 2.98 -2.73 -21.73
C ASP A 361 3.17 -2.14 -20.30
N MET A 362 3.94 -1.05 -20.16
CA MET A 362 4.17 -0.39 -18.88
C MET A 362 3.08 0.66 -18.60
N PRO A 363 2.68 0.82 -17.33
CA PRO A 363 1.70 1.85 -16.95
C PRO A 363 2.22 3.25 -17.31
N GLN A 364 1.34 4.11 -17.85
CA GLN A 364 1.65 5.52 -18.17
C GLN A 364 1.87 6.40 -16.91
N GLU A 365 2.12 5.81 -15.76
CA GLU A 365 2.36 6.51 -14.50
C GLU A 365 3.86 6.83 -14.33
N SER A 366 4.13 8.02 -13.83
CA SER A 366 5.44 8.66 -13.77
C SER A 366 6.59 7.86 -13.13
N ASP A 367 6.28 6.88 -12.29
CA ASP A 367 7.29 6.11 -11.57
C ASP A 367 7.87 4.93 -12.37
N ALA A 368 7.27 4.61 -13.51
CA ALA A 368 7.72 3.54 -14.41
C ALA A 368 8.91 3.96 -15.27
N TYR A 369 9.18 5.26 -15.38
CA TYR A 369 10.23 5.81 -16.24
C TYR A 369 11.16 6.73 -15.47
N PHE A 370 12.39 6.87 -15.97
CA PHE A 370 13.39 7.76 -15.36
C PHE A 370 13.02 9.24 -15.56
N LEU A 371 12.54 9.58 -16.77
CA LEU A 371 12.00 10.89 -17.14
C LEU A 371 10.49 10.79 -17.42
N PRO A 372 9.75 11.92 -17.38
CA PRO A 372 8.32 11.92 -17.69
C PRO A 372 8.01 11.34 -19.08
N TRP A 373 6.95 10.54 -19.15
CA TRP A 373 6.48 9.95 -20.38
C TRP A 373 5.94 11.02 -21.36
N GLY A 374 6.17 10.81 -22.67
CA GLY A 374 5.62 11.64 -23.73
C GLY A 374 6.44 12.89 -24.10
N TRP A 375 7.66 13.01 -23.59
CA TRP A 375 8.58 14.06 -24.02
C TRP A 375 9.23 13.71 -25.36
N ASP A 376 9.26 14.69 -26.27
CA ASP A 376 9.88 14.58 -27.60
C ASP A 376 11.39 14.86 -27.51
N ASP A 377 12.20 14.10 -28.26
CA ASP A 377 13.66 14.25 -28.28
C ASP A 377 14.13 15.63 -28.76
N GLY A 378 13.34 16.29 -29.60
CA GLY A 378 13.62 17.62 -30.11
C GLY A 378 13.21 18.76 -29.18
N GLN A 379 12.56 18.46 -28.06
CA GLN A 379 12.17 19.47 -27.07
C GLN A 379 13.39 20.03 -26.37
N THR A 380 13.47 21.35 -26.18
CA THR A 380 14.54 22.00 -25.42
C THR A 380 14.53 21.56 -23.97
N LEU A 381 15.69 21.41 -23.35
CA LEU A 381 15.87 20.91 -22.01
C LEU A 381 15.94 22.06 -20.99
N ASP A 382 15.07 22.01 -20.01
CA ASP A 382 15.10 22.91 -18.86
C ASP A 382 16.21 22.52 -17.87
N ARG A 383 16.88 23.52 -17.28
CA ARG A 383 17.95 23.36 -16.28
C ARG A 383 17.53 22.50 -15.11
N ASP A 384 16.33 22.71 -14.57
CA ASP A 384 15.81 21.97 -13.42
C ASP A 384 15.73 20.47 -13.67
N ILE A 385 15.41 20.10 -14.90
CA ILE A 385 15.30 18.70 -15.30
C ILE A 385 16.69 18.07 -15.45
N ALA A 386 17.65 18.80 -16.02
CA ALA A 386 19.04 18.34 -16.10
C ALA A 386 19.63 18.10 -14.70
N VAL A 387 19.41 19.03 -13.76
CA VAL A 387 19.83 18.90 -12.36
C VAL A 387 19.16 17.72 -11.68
N TYR A 388 17.85 17.56 -11.87
CA TYR A 388 17.11 16.43 -11.32
C TYR A 388 17.67 15.09 -11.85
N ALA A 389 17.88 14.99 -13.15
CA ALA A 389 18.41 13.79 -13.78
C ALA A 389 19.82 13.46 -13.28
N ALA A 390 20.71 14.45 -13.20
CA ALA A 390 22.07 14.28 -12.73
C ALA A 390 22.13 13.79 -11.28
N VAL A 391 21.34 14.36 -10.37
CA VAL A 391 21.28 13.90 -8.98
C VAL A 391 20.62 12.52 -8.88
N LYS A 392 19.54 12.27 -9.62
CA LYS A 392 18.80 10.99 -9.58
C LYS A 392 19.63 9.81 -10.09
N VAL A 393 20.49 10.01 -11.08
CA VAL A 393 21.32 8.92 -11.63
C VAL A 393 22.38 8.46 -10.62
N HIS A 394 22.87 9.36 -9.77
CA HIS A 394 23.86 9.03 -8.75
C HIS A 394 23.24 8.47 -7.47
N ASP A 395 22.20 9.13 -6.95
CA ASP A 395 21.49 8.65 -5.77
C ASP A 395 19.97 8.96 -5.83
N PRO A 396 19.18 7.99 -6.24
CA PRO A 396 17.72 8.14 -6.28
C PRO A 396 17.08 8.43 -4.92
N ALA A 397 17.79 8.15 -3.81
CA ALA A 397 17.24 8.37 -2.47
C ALA A 397 17.27 9.86 -2.04
N ILE A 398 18.14 10.68 -2.66
CA ILE A 398 18.21 12.13 -2.38
C ILE A 398 16.97 12.83 -2.93
N VAL A 399 16.48 12.42 -4.10
CA VAL A 399 15.29 12.99 -4.71
C VAL A 399 14.04 12.17 -4.34
N ALA A 400 13.00 12.83 -3.87
CA ALA A 400 11.71 12.18 -3.68
C ALA A 400 11.16 11.76 -5.05
N ASP A 401 10.34 10.69 -5.05
CA ASP A 401 9.66 10.21 -6.25
C ASP A 401 9.06 11.35 -7.06
N TRP A 402 9.23 11.28 -8.35
CA TRP A 402 8.56 12.14 -9.32
C TRP A 402 7.04 11.93 -9.16
N SER A 403 6.40 12.66 -8.25
CA SER A 403 4.96 12.53 -8.07
C SER A 403 4.26 13.15 -9.28
N SER A 404 3.23 12.50 -9.75
CA SER A 404 2.40 12.96 -10.89
C SER A 404 1.70 14.32 -10.67
N LEU A 405 1.83 14.90 -9.50
CA LEU A 405 1.20 16.17 -9.12
C LEU A 405 2.27 17.25 -8.92
N LYS A 406 2.27 18.23 -9.82
CA LYS A 406 2.99 19.49 -9.63
C LYS A 406 2.47 20.19 -8.38
N ASP A 407 3.35 20.89 -7.67
CA ASP A 407 2.95 21.75 -6.56
C ASP A 407 2.19 23.01 -7.07
N ASP A 408 1.76 23.87 -6.12
CA ASP A 408 1.02 25.11 -6.43
C ASP A 408 1.82 26.10 -7.33
N ASN A 409 3.15 25.94 -7.44
CA ASN A 409 4.02 26.74 -8.30
C ASN A 409 4.39 26.00 -9.60
N GLY A 410 3.83 24.81 -9.85
CA GLY A 410 4.04 24.05 -11.07
C GLY A 410 5.29 23.16 -11.10
N PHE A 411 6.00 23.01 -9.97
CA PHE A 411 7.20 22.16 -9.86
C PHE A 411 6.89 20.80 -9.26
N TYR A 412 7.62 19.81 -9.71
CA TYR A 412 7.61 18.47 -9.09
C TYR A 412 8.47 18.48 -7.80
N PRO A 413 8.05 17.81 -6.73
CA PRO A 413 8.78 17.82 -5.45
C PRO A 413 10.23 17.37 -5.53
N GLY A 414 10.53 16.34 -6.34
CA GLY A 414 11.88 15.83 -6.54
C GLY A 414 12.84 16.84 -7.18
N VAL A 415 12.33 17.66 -8.12
CA VAL A 415 13.09 18.71 -8.78
C VAL A 415 13.57 19.76 -7.77
N ARG A 416 12.74 20.16 -6.82
CA ARG A 416 13.13 21.10 -5.76
C ARG A 416 14.19 20.55 -4.83
N VAL A 417 14.15 19.27 -4.50
CA VAL A 417 15.15 18.62 -3.66
C VAL A 417 16.48 18.57 -4.40
N ALA A 418 16.48 18.20 -5.68
CA ALA A 418 17.66 18.18 -6.52
C ALA A 418 18.27 19.59 -6.68
N ALA A 419 17.44 20.62 -6.92
CA ALA A 419 17.89 22.01 -7.03
C ALA A 419 18.57 22.49 -5.74
N ALA A 420 17.95 22.24 -4.57
CA ALA A 420 18.53 22.62 -3.29
C ALA A 420 19.87 21.89 -3.00
N PHE A 421 19.98 20.62 -3.41
CA PHE A 421 21.22 19.86 -3.35
C PHE A 421 22.31 20.50 -4.25
N ALA A 422 21.95 20.76 -5.50
CA ALA A 422 22.88 21.33 -6.48
C ALA A 422 23.42 22.71 -6.07
N GLU A 423 22.55 23.60 -5.54
CA GLU A 423 22.96 24.90 -5.01
C GLU A 423 23.89 24.77 -3.80
N LYS A 424 23.54 23.87 -2.86
CA LYS A 424 24.34 23.65 -1.64
C LYS A 424 25.78 23.21 -1.94
N TYR A 425 25.95 22.34 -2.93
CA TYR A 425 27.26 21.76 -3.26
C TYR A 425 27.94 22.41 -4.48
N GLY A 426 27.41 23.53 -4.97
CA GLY A 426 28.02 24.31 -6.06
C GLY A 426 27.98 23.63 -7.43
N ILE A 427 27.05 22.65 -7.63
CA ILE A 427 26.93 21.92 -8.90
C ILE A 427 26.56 22.91 -10.02
N THR A 428 25.59 23.77 -9.77
CA THR A 428 25.19 24.86 -10.66
C THR A 428 24.60 26.02 -9.87
N GLU A 429 24.69 27.25 -10.42
CA GLU A 429 23.99 28.41 -9.87
C GLU A 429 22.60 28.54 -10.46
N GLY A 430 21.64 28.99 -9.64
CA GLY A 430 20.27 29.27 -10.10
C GLY A 430 19.49 28.01 -10.48
N ALA A 431 19.73 26.91 -9.82
CA ALA A 431 19.04 25.63 -10.08
C ALA A 431 17.51 25.67 -9.87
N ASN A 432 16.96 26.73 -9.29
CA ASN A 432 15.51 26.93 -9.17
C ASN A 432 14.91 27.85 -10.25
N HIS A 433 15.67 28.19 -11.29
CA HIS A 433 15.22 29.04 -12.37
C HIS A 433 14.98 28.20 -13.65
N PRO A 434 13.74 27.98 -14.06
CA PRO A 434 13.44 27.30 -15.31
C PRO A 434 13.99 28.10 -16.49
N GLY A 435 14.53 27.40 -17.48
CA GLY A 435 15.04 27.98 -18.70
C GLY A 435 15.89 27.00 -19.49
N ASP A 436 15.83 27.14 -20.80
CA ASP A 436 16.63 26.33 -21.73
C ASP A 436 18.13 26.52 -21.47
N ILE A 437 18.87 25.44 -21.46
CA ILE A 437 20.30 25.44 -21.18
C ILE A 437 21.13 25.03 -22.43
N PRO A 438 22.34 25.60 -22.63
CA PRO A 438 23.29 25.08 -23.60
C PRO A 438 23.79 23.67 -23.23
N LEU A 439 24.22 22.92 -24.21
CA LEU A 439 24.78 21.57 -24.02
C LEU A 439 26.04 21.61 -23.12
N GLY A 440 26.83 22.66 -23.19
CA GLY A 440 27.95 22.87 -22.27
C GLY A 440 27.53 23.07 -20.82
N GLU A 441 26.40 23.72 -20.55
CA GLU A 441 25.87 23.85 -19.20
C GLU A 441 25.37 22.50 -18.66
N MET A 442 24.76 21.66 -19.49
CA MET A 442 24.43 20.30 -19.13
C MET A 442 25.68 19.50 -18.78
N ALA A 443 26.79 19.66 -19.52
CA ALA A 443 28.08 19.06 -19.19
C ALA A 443 28.57 19.52 -17.81
N VAL A 444 28.45 20.81 -17.48
CA VAL A 444 28.79 21.35 -16.16
C VAL A 444 27.98 20.70 -15.04
N ILE A 445 26.67 20.56 -15.22
CA ILE A 445 25.78 19.94 -14.24
C ILE A 445 26.22 18.50 -13.96
N PHE A 446 26.39 17.69 -14.98
CA PHE A 446 26.78 16.28 -14.81
C PHE A 446 28.21 16.12 -14.29
N ALA A 447 29.19 16.86 -14.81
CA ALA A 447 30.56 16.79 -14.34
C ALA A 447 30.73 17.22 -12.87
N ASN A 448 30.03 18.26 -12.45
CA ASN A 448 30.09 18.72 -11.06
C ASN A 448 29.34 17.76 -10.14
N THR A 449 28.23 17.16 -10.59
CA THR A 449 27.53 16.13 -9.82
C THR A 449 28.42 14.91 -9.60
N ASP A 450 29.06 14.40 -10.66
CA ASP A 450 30.04 13.32 -10.58
C ASP A 450 31.10 13.60 -9.52
N ARG A 451 31.73 14.78 -9.59
CA ARG A 451 32.82 15.18 -8.65
C ARG A 451 32.34 15.21 -7.19
N VAL A 452 31.11 15.69 -6.95
CA VAL A 452 30.54 15.74 -5.60
C VAL A 452 30.33 14.34 -5.05
N PHE A 453 29.81 13.41 -5.87
CA PHE A 453 29.57 12.03 -5.44
C PHE A 453 30.88 11.23 -5.32
N GLU A 454 31.81 11.36 -6.25
CA GLU A 454 33.14 10.72 -6.16
C GLU A 454 33.93 11.17 -4.91
N ALA A 455 33.86 12.46 -4.57
CA ALA A 455 34.50 12.96 -3.35
C ALA A 455 33.87 12.35 -2.09
N ALA A 456 32.58 12.02 -2.11
CA ALA A 456 31.89 11.37 -1.00
C ALA A 456 32.24 9.89 -0.85
N GLU A 457 32.56 9.17 -1.95
CA GLU A 457 32.97 7.77 -1.92
C GLU A 457 34.41 7.54 -1.44
N THR A 458 35.24 8.56 -1.50
CA THR A 458 36.67 8.46 -1.13
C THR A 458 36.95 8.70 0.35
N GLU A 459 35.99 9.09 1.16
CA GLU A 459 36.03 9.25 2.62
C GLU A 459 35.34 8.13 3.38
#